data_58bfcc6e9dcd80701c22e225674816a1
#
_entry.id   58bfcc6e9dcd80701c22e225674816a1
#
_cell.length_a   1.000
_cell.length_b   1.000
_cell.length_c   1.000
_cell.angle_alpha   90.00
_cell.angle_beta   90.00
_cell.angle_gamma   90.00
#
_symmetry.space_group_name_H-M   'P 1'
#
loop_
_entity.id
_entity.type
_entity.pdbx_description
1 polymer ?
#
loop_
_entity_poly.entity_id
_entity_poly.type
_entity_poly.pdbx_seq_one_letter_code
_entity_poly.pdbx_strand_id
1 'polypeptide(L)'
;MCRYCYGEAVNDFSETGEDFDVLLPERIAYDVSELASFCSKDPDCSIIFYGGEPLLEAEKIEEIIEKVPARRFLIQTNGTLLHRLGKNYFAKLHTIAVSVDGKEETTDMNRGDGTFRRVVKNLKYVVKSGFEGEIIARMTVMEPMDIFEEVRWLLNNQEFSFSAVHWQLNAGFWNDFERRNFKVWVEEKYNPGVRKLVEWWTEEIWHGRVHKIYPFLGVLKSLFADGSGGLRCGAGWANYAIQTDGHIIPCPSMWGMRRFYLGHITQSHPLNLEKIKTTDFCEDCEIFAFCGGRCLYANVMKRWPREAYRIVCGTVKNLVNALRCVLPKIEKALQMNIVKPEDFNFLEFNGCEIIP
;
A
#
# COMPACT_ATOMS: atom_id res chain seq x y z
N MET A 1 -8.19 18.45 -2.17
CA MET A 1 -7.46 17.71 -1.13
C MET A 1 -8.34 16.55 -0.69
N CYS A 2 -7.77 15.35 -0.45
CA CYS A 2 -8.56 14.18 -0.04
C CYS A 2 -9.00 14.33 1.41
N ARG A 3 -10.19 13.81 1.77
CA ARG A 3 -10.76 13.91 3.14
C ARG A 3 -9.90 13.29 4.24
N TYR A 4 -9.06 12.33 3.88
CA TYR A 4 -8.19 11.57 4.78
C TYR A 4 -6.69 11.81 4.50
N CYS A 5 -6.34 12.96 3.92
CA CYS A 5 -4.95 13.24 3.58
C CYS A 5 -4.08 13.35 4.84
N TYR A 6 -3.18 12.38 5.03
CA TYR A 6 -2.27 12.39 6.18
C TYR A 6 -1.17 13.47 6.09
N GLY A 7 -1.02 14.13 4.95
CA GLY A 7 -0.09 15.26 4.80
C GLY A 7 -0.42 16.47 5.68
N GLU A 8 -1.66 16.59 6.16
CA GLU A 8 -2.03 17.61 7.16
C GLU A 8 -1.57 17.26 8.58
N ALA A 9 -1.31 15.99 8.83
CA ALA A 9 -0.91 15.50 10.14
C ALA A 9 0.48 16.00 10.60
N VAL A 10 1.30 16.48 9.68
CA VAL A 10 2.63 17.04 10.01
C VAL A 10 2.51 18.23 10.97
N ASN A 11 1.40 18.96 10.96
CA ASN A 11 1.17 20.09 11.87
C ASN A 11 0.89 19.65 13.31
N ASP A 12 0.48 18.40 13.54
CA ASP A 12 0.22 17.84 14.89
C ASP A 12 1.48 17.33 15.60
N PHE A 13 2.62 17.32 14.92
CA PHE A 13 3.85 16.78 15.49
C PHE A 13 4.55 17.71 16.48
N SER A 14 4.22 19.00 16.52
CA SER A 14 4.82 20.00 17.43
C SER A 14 4.64 19.65 18.92
N GLU A 15 3.63 18.85 19.27
CA GLU A 15 3.35 18.45 20.66
C GLU A 15 4.03 17.14 21.09
N THR A 16 4.78 16.46 20.20
CA THR A 16 5.25 15.09 20.45
C THR A 16 6.63 14.98 21.06
N GLY A 17 7.39 16.07 21.13
CA GLY A 17 8.79 16.05 21.55
C GLY A 17 9.73 15.32 20.57
N GLU A 18 9.26 14.96 19.36
CA GLU A 18 10.10 14.39 18.32
C GLU A 18 11.02 15.45 17.71
N ASP A 19 12.26 15.08 17.44
CA ASP A 19 13.21 15.93 16.72
C ASP A 19 12.95 15.80 15.20
N PHE A 20 12.31 16.82 14.64
CA PHE A 20 11.99 16.88 13.23
C PHE A 20 12.98 17.72 12.45
N ASP A 21 13.37 17.21 11.29
CA ASP A 21 14.03 18.00 10.27
C ASP A 21 12.98 18.79 9.47
N VAL A 22 12.80 20.04 9.84
CA VAL A 22 11.84 20.97 9.21
C VAL A 22 12.39 21.63 7.94
N LEU A 23 13.67 21.42 7.62
CA LEU A 23 14.36 22.05 6.49
C LEU A 23 14.56 21.09 5.32
N LEU A 24 13.85 19.97 5.28
CA LEU A 24 13.93 19.04 4.16
C LEU A 24 13.53 19.71 2.85
N PRO A 25 14.31 19.52 1.77
CA PRO A 25 13.95 20.05 0.46
C PRO A 25 12.59 19.54 -0.01
N GLU A 26 11.79 20.38 -0.66
CA GLU A 26 10.51 19.97 -1.27
C GLU A 26 10.71 19.01 -2.44
N ARG A 27 11.87 19.08 -3.10
CA ARG A 27 12.25 18.28 -4.26
C ARG A 27 13.53 17.52 -3.98
N ILE A 28 13.78 16.45 -4.74
CA ILE A 28 15.03 15.69 -4.68
C ILE A 28 16.22 16.65 -4.90
N ALA A 29 17.08 16.77 -3.89
CA ALA A 29 18.25 17.65 -3.87
C ALA A 29 19.57 16.91 -4.14
N TYR A 30 19.58 15.58 -4.10
CA TYR A 30 20.76 14.77 -4.44
C TYR A 30 20.85 14.49 -5.95
N ASP A 31 22.05 14.18 -6.43
CA ASP A 31 22.28 13.79 -7.82
C ASP A 31 21.73 12.37 -8.07
N VAL A 32 21.06 12.17 -9.21
CA VAL A 32 20.53 10.86 -9.59
C VAL A 32 21.64 9.81 -9.74
N SER A 33 22.87 10.20 -10.04
CA SER A 33 24.03 9.30 -10.06
C SER A 33 24.37 8.72 -8.68
N GLU A 34 24.10 9.44 -7.59
CA GLU A 34 24.27 8.92 -6.23
C GLU A 34 23.24 7.84 -5.94
N LEU A 35 21.98 8.06 -6.33
CA LEU A 35 20.94 7.04 -6.25
C LEU A 35 21.27 5.83 -7.13
N ALA A 36 21.76 6.03 -8.34
CA ALA A 36 22.18 4.94 -9.22
C ALA A 36 23.33 4.13 -8.60
N SER A 37 24.32 4.80 -8.02
CA SER A 37 25.41 4.14 -7.28
C SER A 37 24.93 3.37 -6.06
N PHE A 38 23.94 3.89 -5.34
CA PHE A 38 23.34 3.19 -4.21
C PHE A 38 22.59 1.93 -4.66
N CYS A 39 21.69 2.06 -5.65
CA CYS A 39 20.87 0.96 -6.16
C CYS A 39 21.70 -0.13 -6.85
N SER A 40 22.81 0.23 -7.52
CA SER A 40 23.68 -0.75 -8.19
C SER A 40 24.31 -1.80 -7.25
N LYS A 41 24.32 -1.53 -5.94
CA LYS A 41 24.81 -2.46 -4.93
C LYS A 41 23.80 -3.57 -4.57
N ASP A 42 22.56 -3.48 -5.06
CA ASP A 42 21.52 -4.49 -4.87
C ASP A 42 20.90 -4.87 -6.23
N PRO A 43 21.18 -6.07 -6.75
CA PRO A 43 20.67 -6.53 -8.06
C PRO A 43 19.15 -6.69 -8.10
N ASP A 44 18.49 -6.80 -6.95
CA ASP A 44 17.04 -6.92 -6.84
C ASP A 44 16.34 -5.59 -6.51
N CYS A 45 17.10 -4.48 -6.49
CA CYS A 45 16.57 -3.16 -6.21
C CYS A 45 15.36 -2.83 -7.08
N SER A 46 14.30 -2.38 -6.44
CA SER A 46 13.10 -1.86 -7.11
C SER A 46 12.83 -0.44 -6.62
N ILE A 47 12.48 0.47 -7.52
CA ILE A 47 12.18 1.86 -7.19
C ILE A 47 10.66 2.05 -7.22
N ILE A 48 10.13 2.62 -6.14
CA ILE A 48 8.72 2.99 -6.02
C ILE A 48 8.65 4.52 -5.95
N PHE A 49 8.14 5.14 -7.00
CA PHE A 49 7.89 6.57 -6.99
C PHE A 49 6.69 6.87 -6.11
N TYR A 50 6.93 7.62 -5.04
CA TYR A 50 5.97 7.92 -4.00
C TYR A 50 6.13 9.36 -3.51
N GLY A 51 5.14 9.88 -2.81
CA GLY A 51 5.17 11.22 -2.21
C GLY A 51 3.77 11.76 -2.01
N GLY A 52 3.59 13.08 -2.03
CA GLY A 52 2.27 13.70 -2.14
C GLY A 52 1.63 13.33 -3.49
N GLU A 53 2.29 13.73 -4.59
CA GLU A 53 2.01 13.28 -5.95
C GLU A 53 3.32 13.25 -6.74
N PRO A 54 3.88 12.08 -7.03
CA PRO A 54 5.19 11.97 -7.69
C PRO A 54 5.22 12.55 -9.10
N LEU A 55 4.10 12.55 -9.82
CA LEU A 55 4.02 13.07 -11.19
C LEU A 55 4.05 14.62 -11.29
N LEU A 56 4.15 15.32 -10.17
CA LEU A 56 4.54 16.73 -10.17
C LEU A 56 5.98 16.90 -10.69
N GLU A 57 6.83 15.88 -10.46
CA GLU A 57 8.23 15.82 -10.88
C GLU A 57 8.44 14.74 -11.97
N ALA A 58 7.58 14.72 -13.01
CA ALA A 58 7.62 13.72 -14.08
C ALA A 58 8.99 13.63 -14.77
N GLU A 59 9.63 14.75 -15.05
CA GLU A 59 10.98 14.81 -15.66
C GLU A 59 12.04 14.13 -14.75
N LYS A 60 11.93 14.28 -13.43
CA LYS A 60 12.83 13.61 -12.49
C LYS A 60 12.59 12.11 -12.45
N ILE A 61 11.33 11.66 -12.56
CA ILE A 61 10.99 10.24 -12.69
C ILE A 61 11.62 9.68 -13.97
N GLU A 62 11.50 10.35 -15.08
CA GLU A 62 12.09 9.96 -16.37
C GLU A 62 13.62 9.84 -16.25
N GLU A 63 14.27 10.82 -15.66
CA GLU A 63 15.72 10.81 -15.41
C GLU A 63 16.13 9.59 -14.54
N ILE A 64 15.38 9.29 -13.48
CA ILE A 64 15.66 8.13 -12.61
C ILE A 64 15.48 6.82 -13.38
N ILE A 65 14.40 6.68 -14.17
CA ILE A 65 14.16 5.48 -14.98
C ILE A 65 15.29 5.25 -16.01
N GLU A 66 15.91 6.32 -16.50
CA GLU A 66 17.00 6.20 -17.48
C GLU A 66 18.36 5.88 -16.85
N LYS A 67 18.64 6.43 -15.67
CA LYS A 67 19.97 6.38 -15.06
C LYS A 67 20.13 5.32 -13.96
N VAL A 68 19.04 4.95 -13.26
CA VAL A 68 19.13 4.04 -12.11
C VAL A 68 18.95 2.58 -12.54
N PRO A 69 19.90 1.69 -12.23
CA PRO A 69 19.84 0.28 -12.60
C PRO A 69 18.91 -0.49 -11.65
N ALA A 70 17.62 -0.17 -11.66
CA ALA A 70 16.63 -0.89 -10.88
C ALA A 70 16.01 -2.05 -11.67
N ARG A 71 15.71 -3.14 -10.98
CA ARG A 71 15.04 -4.32 -11.57
C ARG A 71 13.62 -3.99 -12.00
N ARG A 72 12.94 -3.12 -11.23
CA ARG A 72 11.56 -2.68 -11.49
C ARG A 72 11.37 -1.24 -11.10
N PHE A 73 10.51 -0.57 -11.86
CA PHE A 73 10.00 0.74 -11.50
C PHE A 73 8.49 0.65 -11.26
N LEU A 74 8.04 1.18 -10.13
CA LEU A 74 6.65 1.22 -9.73
C LEU A 74 6.28 2.67 -9.42
N ILE A 75 5.00 3.00 -9.56
CA ILE A 75 4.52 4.34 -9.18
C ILE A 75 3.23 4.23 -8.39
N GLN A 76 3.15 4.97 -7.28
CA GLN A 76 1.91 5.18 -6.54
C GLN A 76 1.47 6.63 -6.74
N THR A 77 0.33 6.84 -7.36
CA THR A 77 -0.15 8.15 -7.82
C THR A 77 -1.64 8.34 -7.58
N ASN A 78 -2.07 9.59 -7.47
CA ASN A 78 -3.49 9.93 -7.52
C ASN A 78 -4.09 9.77 -8.94
N GLY A 79 -3.28 9.48 -9.94
CA GLY A 79 -3.67 9.19 -11.32
C GLY A 79 -4.08 10.40 -12.16
N THR A 80 -4.17 11.58 -11.57
CA THR A 80 -4.66 12.78 -12.30
C THR A 80 -3.64 13.37 -13.26
N LEU A 81 -2.35 13.08 -13.05
CA LEU A 81 -1.23 13.63 -13.81
C LEU A 81 -0.47 12.59 -14.66
N LEU A 82 -0.99 11.37 -14.83
CA LEU A 82 -0.33 10.32 -15.63
C LEU A 82 0.04 10.77 -17.05
N HIS A 83 -0.72 11.67 -17.62
CA HIS A 83 -0.43 12.24 -18.94
C HIS A 83 0.86 13.10 -19.02
N ARG A 84 1.47 13.46 -17.89
CA ARG A 84 2.73 14.20 -17.83
C ARG A 84 3.95 13.33 -18.08
N LEU A 85 3.85 12.03 -17.80
CA LEU A 85 4.93 11.09 -18.08
C LEU A 85 4.97 10.80 -19.59
N GLY A 86 6.17 10.83 -20.16
CA GLY A 86 6.38 10.53 -21.56
C GLY A 86 5.97 9.10 -21.92
N LYS A 87 5.36 8.91 -23.09
CA LYS A 87 4.79 7.63 -23.51
C LYS A 87 5.77 6.46 -23.44
N ASN A 88 7.01 6.71 -23.79
CA ASN A 88 8.07 5.68 -23.80
C ASN A 88 8.41 5.13 -22.41
N TYR A 89 8.04 5.86 -21.33
CA TYR A 89 8.32 5.43 -19.97
C TYR A 89 7.26 4.49 -19.40
N PHE A 90 6.05 4.47 -19.96
CA PHE A 90 5.04 3.54 -19.51
C PHE A 90 5.48 2.08 -19.68
N ALA A 91 6.11 1.74 -20.80
CA ALA A 91 6.62 0.39 -21.02
C ALA A 91 7.76 -0.02 -20.05
N LYS A 92 8.39 0.93 -19.37
CA LYS A 92 9.42 0.69 -18.35
C LYS A 92 8.85 0.52 -16.93
N LEU A 93 7.59 0.93 -16.70
CA LEU A 93 6.93 0.73 -15.43
C LEU A 93 6.41 -0.71 -15.33
N HIS A 94 6.64 -1.33 -14.17
CA HIS A 94 6.10 -2.65 -13.84
C HIS A 94 4.68 -2.55 -13.26
N THR A 95 4.44 -1.59 -12.37
CA THR A 95 3.18 -1.45 -11.65
C THR A 95 2.79 0.02 -11.49
N ILE A 96 1.52 0.30 -11.71
CA ILE A 96 0.88 1.59 -11.37
C ILE A 96 -0.16 1.33 -10.28
N ALA A 97 0.12 1.76 -9.05
CA ALA A 97 -0.84 1.77 -7.96
C ALA A 97 -1.59 3.12 -7.98
N VAL A 98 -2.82 3.10 -8.46
CA VAL A 98 -3.61 4.33 -8.63
C VAL A 98 -4.65 4.48 -7.55
N SER A 99 -4.74 5.69 -7.02
CA SER A 99 -5.65 6.02 -5.93
C SER A 99 -7.10 6.13 -6.40
N VAL A 100 -7.90 5.08 -6.16
CA VAL A 100 -9.33 5.01 -6.45
C VAL A 100 -10.02 4.28 -5.28
N ASP A 101 -11.11 4.83 -4.75
CA ASP A 101 -11.75 4.31 -3.52
C ASP A 101 -12.96 3.43 -3.76
N GLY A 102 -13.31 3.17 -5.01
CA GLY A 102 -14.49 2.41 -5.40
C GLY A 102 -15.22 3.05 -6.56
N LYS A 103 -16.56 3.08 -6.48
CA LYS A 103 -17.44 3.72 -7.47
C LYS A 103 -17.10 5.20 -7.66
N GLU A 104 -17.58 5.80 -8.76
CA GLU A 104 -17.36 7.22 -9.06
C GLU A 104 -17.78 8.10 -7.88
N GLU A 105 -18.97 7.88 -7.35
CA GLU A 105 -19.51 8.67 -6.24
C GLU A 105 -18.63 8.58 -4.98
N THR A 106 -18.17 7.39 -4.65
CA THR A 106 -17.29 7.14 -3.47
C THR A 106 -15.93 7.79 -3.67
N THR A 107 -15.34 7.61 -4.86
CA THR A 107 -14.04 8.19 -5.19
C THR A 107 -14.10 9.72 -5.18
N ASP A 108 -15.10 10.30 -5.82
CA ASP A 108 -15.25 11.76 -5.94
C ASP A 108 -15.59 12.40 -4.59
N MET A 109 -16.43 11.76 -3.77
CA MET A 109 -16.72 12.22 -2.41
C MET A 109 -15.46 12.32 -1.56
N ASN A 110 -14.52 11.40 -1.72
CA ASN A 110 -13.30 11.34 -0.91
C ASN A 110 -12.15 12.17 -1.48
N ARG A 111 -12.05 12.27 -2.81
CA ARG A 111 -10.87 12.81 -3.52
C ARG A 111 -11.17 14.09 -4.31
N GLY A 112 -12.43 14.51 -4.38
CA GLY A 112 -12.91 15.69 -5.10
C GLY A 112 -13.60 15.34 -6.41
N ASP A 113 -14.57 16.16 -6.77
CA ASP A 113 -15.46 15.98 -7.92
C ASP A 113 -14.71 15.75 -9.24
N GLY A 114 -15.18 14.79 -10.04
CA GLY A 114 -14.62 14.43 -11.33
C GLY A 114 -13.25 13.73 -11.27
N THR A 115 -12.77 13.36 -10.07
CA THR A 115 -11.49 12.66 -9.93
C THR A 115 -11.56 11.29 -10.58
N PHE A 116 -12.60 10.50 -10.35
CA PHE A 116 -12.74 9.17 -10.93
C PHE A 116 -12.65 9.20 -12.46
N ARG A 117 -13.45 10.03 -13.11
CA ARG A 117 -13.45 10.16 -14.58
C ARG A 117 -12.10 10.58 -15.14
N ARG A 118 -11.41 11.50 -14.44
CA ARG A 118 -10.07 11.95 -14.83
C ARG A 118 -9.05 10.83 -14.75
N VAL A 119 -9.09 10.05 -13.66
CA VAL A 119 -8.23 8.89 -13.47
C VAL A 119 -8.48 7.85 -14.55
N VAL A 120 -9.73 7.44 -14.79
CA VAL A 120 -10.06 6.47 -15.83
C VAL A 120 -9.63 6.94 -17.23
N LYS A 121 -9.83 8.21 -17.55
CA LYS A 121 -9.35 8.80 -18.82
C LYS A 121 -7.83 8.64 -18.95
N ASN A 122 -7.09 8.97 -17.92
CA ASN A 122 -5.63 8.87 -17.91
C ASN A 122 -5.15 7.42 -17.96
N LEU A 123 -5.80 6.48 -17.26
CA LEU A 123 -5.48 5.06 -17.35
C LEU A 123 -5.71 4.49 -18.76
N LYS A 124 -6.82 4.86 -19.40
CA LYS A 124 -7.08 4.49 -20.80
C LYS A 124 -5.98 5.04 -21.74
N TYR A 125 -5.46 6.24 -21.47
CA TYR A 125 -4.33 6.79 -22.21
C TYR A 125 -3.04 5.99 -21.96
N VAL A 126 -2.74 5.62 -20.72
CA VAL A 126 -1.57 4.81 -20.34
C VAL A 126 -1.56 3.47 -21.06
N VAL A 127 -2.68 2.73 -21.02
CA VAL A 127 -2.82 1.44 -21.71
C VAL A 127 -2.65 1.61 -23.24
N LYS A 128 -3.27 2.63 -23.84
CA LYS A 128 -3.10 2.93 -25.27
C LYS A 128 -1.66 3.32 -25.63
N SER A 129 -0.87 3.78 -24.66
CA SER A 129 0.54 4.15 -24.85
C SER A 129 1.51 2.96 -24.66
N GLY A 130 0.99 1.72 -24.55
CA GLY A 130 1.81 0.51 -24.50
C GLY A 130 2.17 0.03 -23.10
N PHE A 131 1.46 0.45 -22.06
CA PHE A 131 1.63 -0.13 -20.72
C PHE A 131 1.00 -1.53 -20.66
N GLU A 132 1.80 -2.51 -20.32
CA GLU A 132 1.40 -3.93 -20.19
C GLU A 132 1.53 -4.45 -18.74
N GLY A 133 1.94 -3.57 -17.82
CA GLY A 133 2.14 -3.93 -16.43
C GLY A 133 0.84 -4.01 -15.61
N GLU A 134 0.99 -4.11 -14.31
CA GLU A 134 -0.14 -4.23 -13.39
C GLU A 134 -0.71 -2.85 -12.99
N ILE A 135 -2.02 -2.68 -13.08
CA ILE A 135 -2.73 -1.50 -12.57
C ILE A 135 -3.54 -1.89 -11.35
N ILE A 136 -3.09 -1.43 -10.18
CA ILE A 136 -3.72 -1.71 -8.88
C ILE A 136 -4.63 -0.55 -8.49
N ALA A 137 -5.92 -0.81 -8.28
CA ALA A 137 -6.80 0.14 -7.60
C ALA A 137 -6.45 0.17 -6.12
N ARG A 138 -5.86 1.29 -5.66
CA ARG A 138 -5.45 1.46 -4.27
C ARG A 138 -6.44 2.35 -3.52
N MET A 139 -7.21 1.71 -2.65
CA MET A 139 -8.28 2.35 -1.90
C MET A 139 -7.79 2.82 -0.52
N THR A 140 -8.39 3.88 -0.03
CA THR A 140 -8.44 4.22 1.40
C THR A 140 -9.88 4.07 1.86
N VAL A 141 -10.13 3.11 2.74
CA VAL A 141 -11.47 2.75 3.20
C VAL A 141 -11.75 3.41 4.54
N MET A 142 -12.89 4.09 4.61
CA MET A 142 -13.34 4.81 5.80
C MET A 142 -14.86 4.74 5.96
N GLU A 143 -15.34 5.21 7.09
CA GLU A 143 -16.79 5.31 7.32
C GLU A 143 -17.45 6.31 6.33
N PRO A 144 -18.60 6.01 5.76
CA PRO A 144 -19.46 4.83 5.93
C PRO A 144 -19.35 3.80 4.81
N MET A 145 -18.19 3.69 4.13
CA MET A 145 -18.00 2.85 2.94
C MET A 145 -18.37 1.38 3.19
N ASP A 146 -18.93 0.71 2.18
CA ASP A 146 -19.15 -0.71 2.14
C ASP A 146 -18.04 -1.40 1.35
N ILE A 147 -17.11 -2.05 2.05
CA ILE A 147 -15.93 -2.68 1.43
C ILE A 147 -16.30 -3.77 0.43
N PHE A 148 -17.37 -4.52 0.67
CA PHE A 148 -17.81 -5.58 -0.22
C PHE A 148 -18.30 -5.01 -1.56
N GLU A 149 -19.15 -3.99 -1.51
CA GLU A 149 -19.70 -3.38 -2.72
C GLU A 149 -18.61 -2.63 -3.53
N GLU A 150 -17.73 -1.89 -2.86
CA GLU A 150 -16.72 -1.09 -3.55
C GLU A 150 -15.64 -1.97 -4.21
N VAL A 151 -15.14 -3.01 -3.52
CA VAL A 151 -14.14 -3.92 -4.10
C VAL A 151 -14.72 -4.73 -5.26
N ARG A 152 -15.92 -5.29 -5.09
CA ARG A 152 -16.58 -6.02 -6.17
C ARG A 152 -16.81 -5.14 -7.40
N TRP A 153 -17.22 -3.89 -7.19
CA TRP A 153 -17.45 -2.97 -8.29
C TRP A 153 -16.13 -2.69 -9.02
N LEU A 154 -15.02 -2.41 -8.32
CA LEU A 154 -13.72 -2.19 -8.95
C LEU A 154 -13.26 -3.37 -9.81
N LEU A 155 -13.51 -4.60 -9.36
CA LEU A 155 -13.12 -5.81 -10.07
C LEU A 155 -14.02 -6.17 -11.26
N ASN A 156 -15.26 -5.67 -11.29
CA ASN A 156 -16.26 -6.05 -12.28
C ASN A 156 -16.83 -4.89 -13.08
N ASN A 157 -16.38 -3.63 -12.85
CA ASN A 157 -16.91 -2.48 -13.57
C ASN A 157 -16.50 -2.50 -15.05
N GLN A 158 -17.26 -1.77 -15.87
CA GLN A 158 -17.01 -1.68 -17.32
C GLN A 158 -16.26 -0.41 -17.73
N GLU A 159 -16.03 0.49 -16.80
CA GLU A 159 -15.34 1.75 -17.07
C GLU A 159 -13.85 1.54 -17.30
N PHE A 160 -13.22 0.70 -16.45
CA PHE A 160 -11.81 0.34 -16.56
C PHE A 160 -11.54 -0.99 -15.85
N SER A 161 -10.81 -1.89 -16.51
CA SER A 161 -10.40 -3.17 -15.93
C SER A 161 -9.12 -3.01 -15.09
N PHE A 162 -9.25 -2.97 -13.77
CA PHE A 162 -8.10 -3.01 -12.86
C PHE A 162 -7.55 -4.43 -12.77
N SER A 163 -6.22 -4.55 -12.76
CA SER A 163 -5.54 -5.85 -12.61
C SER A 163 -5.70 -6.42 -11.20
N ALA A 164 -5.73 -5.54 -10.21
CA ALA A 164 -5.82 -5.91 -8.81
C ALA A 164 -6.46 -4.80 -7.96
N VAL A 165 -6.87 -5.15 -6.75
CA VAL A 165 -7.37 -4.21 -5.75
C VAL A 165 -6.58 -4.38 -4.46
N HIS A 166 -6.19 -3.28 -3.86
CA HIS A 166 -5.65 -3.20 -2.52
C HIS A 166 -6.35 -2.10 -1.74
N TRP A 167 -6.61 -2.31 -0.45
CA TRP A 167 -7.10 -1.24 0.41
C TRP A 167 -6.33 -1.14 1.72
N GLN A 168 -6.39 0.04 2.30
CA GLN A 168 -6.00 0.31 3.68
C GLN A 168 -7.14 1.00 4.41
N LEU A 169 -7.24 0.79 5.73
CA LEU A 169 -8.16 1.56 6.55
C LEU A 169 -7.62 2.97 6.78
N ASN A 170 -8.51 3.96 6.73
CA ASN A 170 -8.24 5.28 7.28
C ASN A 170 -8.20 5.20 8.82
N ALA A 171 -7.12 4.65 9.34
CA ALA A 171 -6.85 4.47 10.76
C ALA A 171 -5.73 5.42 11.24
N GLY A 172 -5.63 6.60 10.66
CA GLY A 172 -4.82 7.69 11.19
C GLY A 172 -5.67 8.50 12.18
N PHE A 173 -5.65 8.15 13.46
CA PHE A 173 -6.46 8.82 14.48
C PHE A 173 -5.66 9.98 15.08
N TRP A 174 -5.90 11.17 14.55
CA TRP A 174 -5.24 12.42 14.97
C TRP A 174 -6.10 13.15 16.00
N ASN A 175 -6.24 12.59 17.21
CA ASN A 175 -7.11 13.12 18.27
C ASN A 175 -8.61 13.16 17.91
N ASP A 176 -9.05 12.38 16.91
CA ASP A 176 -10.42 12.37 16.44
C ASP A 176 -11.16 11.03 16.65
N PHE A 177 -10.50 10.02 17.23
CA PHE A 177 -11.06 8.68 17.41
C PHE A 177 -12.43 8.70 18.10
N GLU A 178 -12.56 9.45 19.19
CA GLU A 178 -13.81 9.54 19.97
C GLU A 178 -14.95 10.24 19.20
N ARG A 179 -14.62 11.04 18.18
CA ARG A 179 -15.60 11.76 17.35
C ARG A 179 -16.02 10.96 16.12
N ARG A 180 -15.27 9.91 15.77
CA ARG A 180 -15.53 9.05 14.62
C ARG A 180 -16.46 7.90 14.99
N ASN A 181 -17.37 7.55 14.10
CA ASN A 181 -18.21 6.35 14.26
C ASN A 181 -17.47 5.06 13.85
N PHE A 182 -16.13 5.04 14.04
CA PHE A 182 -15.23 4.00 13.53
C PHE A 182 -15.55 2.63 14.11
N LYS A 183 -15.76 2.53 15.44
CA LYS A 183 -16.05 1.27 16.13
C LYS A 183 -17.31 0.61 15.59
N VAL A 184 -18.42 1.34 15.59
CA VAL A 184 -19.73 0.83 15.14
C VAL A 184 -19.66 0.43 13.67
N TRP A 185 -19.02 1.26 12.84
CA TRP A 185 -18.84 0.94 11.43
C TRP A 185 -17.99 -0.32 11.21
N VAL A 186 -16.91 -0.53 11.97
CA VAL A 186 -16.08 -1.74 11.90
C VAL A 186 -16.90 -2.97 12.28
N GLU A 187 -17.68 -2.90 13.37
CA GLU A 187 -18.45 -4.03 13.87
C GLU A 187 -19.64 -4.38 12.95
N GLU A 188 -20.39 -3.37 12.48
CA GLU A 188 -21.65 -3.57 11.76
C GLU A 188 -21.49 -3.65 10.23
N LYS A 189 -20.45 -3.03 9.65
CA LYS A 189 -20.28 -2.96 8.19
C LYS A 189 -18.96 -3.55 7.72
N TYR A 190 -17.83 -3.04 8.20
CA TYR A 190 -16.54 -3.40 7.64
C TYR A 190 -16.20 -4.89 7.85
N ASN A 191 -16.23 -5.36 9.08
CA ASN A 191 -15.90 -6.76 9.38
C ASN A 191 -16.87 -7.76 8.73
N PRO A 192 -18.20 -7.56 8.77
CA PRO A 192 -19.14 -8.37 7.99
C PRO A 192 -18.90 -8.29 6.48
N GLY A 193 -18.61 -7.10 5.96
CA GLY A 193 -18.30 -6.89 4.54
C GLY A 193 -17.06 -7.64 4.07
N VAL A 194 -15.99 -7.65 4.89
CA VAL A 194 -14.77 -8.44 4.62
C VAL A 194 -15.08 -9.94 4.58
N ARG A 195 -15.85 -10.48 5.53
CA ARG A 195 -16.24 -11.89 5.51
C ARG A 195 -17.05 -12.24 4.26
N LYS A 196 -18.04 -11.42 3.92
CA LYS A 196 -18.84 -11.58 2.70
C LYS A 196 -17.97 -11.52 1.43
N LEU A 197 -16.94 -10.66 1.42
CA LEU A 197 -16.01 -10.54 0.30
C LEU A 197 -15.13 -11.80 0.18
N VAL A 198 -14.68 -12.39 1.29
CA VAL A 198 -13.93 -13.65 1.31
C VAL A 198 -14.80 -14.81 0.80
N GLU A 199 -16.07 -14.89 1.20
CA GLU A 199 -17.02 -15.90 0.71
C GLU A 199 -17.20 -15.78 -0.80
N TRP A 200 -17.53 -14.58 -1.30
CA TRP A 200 -17.68 -14.33 -2.73
C TRP A 200 -16.40 -14.65 -3.51
N TRP A 201 -15.23 -14.24 -3.01
CA TRP A 201 -13.95 -14.54 -3.65
C TRP A 201 -13.69 -16.03 -3.74
N THR A 202 -14.07 -16.80 -2.72
CA THR A 202 -13.96 -18.25 -2.72
C THR A 202 -14.91 -18.90 -3.74
N GLU A 203 -16.12 -18.37 -3.91
CA GLU A 203 -17.04 -18.81 -4.97
C GLU A 203 -16.48 -18.55 -6.37
N GLU A 204 -15.87 -17.38 -6.59
CA GLU A 204 -15.21 -17.06 -7.86
C GLU A 204 -14.04 -18.01 -8.16
N ILE A 205 -13.26 -18.41 -7.16
CA ILE A 205 -12.20 -19.44 -7.30
C ILE A 205 -12.81 -20.76 -7.79
N TRP A 206 -13.96 -21.18 -7.27
CA TRP A 206 -14.66 -22.39 -7.72
C TRP A 206 -15.23 -22.26 -9.14
N HIS A 207 -15.38 -21.06 -9.66
CA HIS A 207 -15.67 -20.78 -11.07
C HIS A 207 -14.41 -20.61 -11.94
N GLY A 208 -13.23 -20.93 -11.41
CA GLY A 208 -11.95 -20.81 -12.11
C GLY A 208 -11.41 -19.39 -12.23
N ARG A 209 -11.87 -18.45 -11.40
CA ARG A 209 -11.45 -17.04 -11.43
C ARG A 209 -10.81 -16.60 -10.12
N VAL A 210 -9.52 -16.32 -10.13
CA VAL A 210 -8.81 -15.76 -8.98
C VAL A 210 -8.66 -14.25 -9.16
N HIS A 211 -9.56 -13.48 -8.58
CA HIS A 211 -9.42 -12.03 -8.53
C HIS A 211 -8.25 -11.63 -7.64
N LYS A 212 -7.36 -10.76 -8.13
CA LYS A 212 -6.21 -10.29 -7.36
C LYS A 212 -6.63 -9.25 -6.31
N ILE A 213 -7.03 -9.74 -5.16
CA ILE A 213 -7.28 -8.95 -3.95
C ILE A 213 -6.04 -9.07 -3.07
N TYR A 214 -5.16 -8.08 -3.09
CA TYR A 214 -3.84 -8.13 -2.47
C TYR A 214 -3.86 -8.50 -0.98
N PRO A 215 -4.75 -7.93 -0.14
CA PRO A 215 -4.84 -8.35 1.26
C PRO A 215 -5.16 -9.86 1.42
N PHE A 216 -5.95 -10.44 0.53
CA PHE A 216 -6.29 -11.86 0.58
C PHE A 216 -5.12 -12.72 0.12
N LEU A 217 -4.49 -12.36 -0.99
CA LEU A 217 -3.33 -13.08 -1.53
C LEU A 217 -2.17 -13.11 -0.54
N GLY A 218 -1.88 -11.95 0.09
CA GLY A 218 -0.83 -11.85 1.08
C GLY A 218 -1.09 -12.71 2.32
N VAL A 219 -2.31 -12.69 2.88
CA VAL A 219 -2.67 -13.53 4.03
C VAL A 219 -2.68 -15.00 3.63
N LEU A 220 -3.25 -15.35 2.47
CA LEU A 220 -3.29 -16.72 1.99
C LEU A 220 -1.89 -17.31 1.81
N LYS A 221 -0.96 -16.55 1.21
CA LYS A 221 0.45 -16.96 1.09
C LYS A 221 1.05 -17.30 2.45
N SER A 222 0.78 -16.50 3.48
CA SER A 222 1.27 -16.80 4.82
C SER A 222 0.57 -17.97 5.48
N LEU A 223 -0.71 -18.22 5.16
CA LEU A 223 -1.41 -19.40 5.66
C LEU A 223 -0.81 -20.69 5.08
N PHE A 224 -0.42 -20.69 3.81
CA PHE A 224 0.29 -21.82 3.19
C PHE A 224 1.72 -22.00 3.68
N ALA A 225 2.41 -20.93 4.09
CA ALA A 225 3.79 -20.94 4.56
C ALA A 225 3.92 -20.97 6.10
N ASP A 226 2.81 -21.13 6.82
CA ASP A 226 2.72 -21.06 8.30
C ASP A 226 3.29 -19.76 8.89
N GLY A 227 3.08 -18.66 8.17
CA GLY A 227 3.45 -17.30 8.58
C GLY A 227 4.60 -16.70 7.77
N SER A 228 4.72 -15.37 7.80
CA SER A 228 5.78 -14.62 7.11
C SER A 228 6.73 -13.87 8.04
N GLY A 229 6.33 -13.68 9.29
CA GLY A 229 7.17 -13.06 10.34
C GLY A 229 7.48 -11.57 10.19
N GLY A 230 7.01 -10.87 9.15
CA GLY A 230 7.32 -9.48 8.88
C GLY A 230 6.13 -8.62 8.46
N LEU A 231 6.33 -7.31 8.49
CA LEU A 231 5.35 -6.34 7.97
C LEU A 231 5.08 -6.59 6.49
N ARG A 232 3.82 -6.66 6.10
CA ARG A 232 3.40 -6.91 4.73
C ARG A 232 3.95 -5.90 3.73
N CYS A 233 3.93 -4.62 4.08
CA CYS A 233 4.48 -3.57 3.23
C CYS A 233 6.01 -3.57 3.16
N GLY A 234 6.70 -4.39 3.97
CA GLY A 234 8.16 -4.45 4.01
C GLY A 234 8.83 -3.29 4.76
N ALA A 235 8.09 -2.33 5.32
CA ALA A 235 8.66 -1.16 5.96
C ALA A 235 9.69 -1.51 7.02
N GLY A 236 10.90 -0.94 6.89
CA GLY A 236 12.02 -1.11 7.81
C GLY A 236 12.73 -2.47 7.74
N TRP A 237 12.44 -3.33 6.75
CA TRP A 237 13.17 -4.58 6.58
C TRP A 237 13.34 -5.06 5.13
N ALA A 238 12.41 -4.74 4.23
CA ALA A 238 12.46 -5.01 2.81
C ALA A 238 12.20 -3.76 1.96
N ASN A 239 11.43 -2.79 2.50
CA ASN A 239 11.18 -1.50 1.91
C ASN A 239 11.70 -0.38 2.82
N TYR A 240 12.35 0.59 2.19
CA TYR A 240 12.84 1.81 2.82
C TYR A 240 12.42 3.01 1.97
N ALA A 241 12.31 4.18 2.58
CA ALA A 241 12.08 5.40 1.83
C ALA A 241 13.36 6.27 1.83
N ILE A 242 13.66 6.87 0.70
CA ILE A 242 14.74 7.85 0.56
C ILE A 242 14.08 9.23 0.56
N GLN A 243 14.46 10.06 1.51
CA GLN A 243 13.99 11.45 1.59
C GLN A 243 14.60 12.30 0.50
N THR A 244 14.08 13.48 0.29
CA THR A 244 14.53 14.40 -0.77
C THR A 244 15.94 14.92 -0.59
N ASP A 245 16.50 14.82 0.60
CA ASP A 245 17.90 15.15 0.92
C ASP A 245 18.85 13.94 0.81
N GLY A 246 18.34 12.71 0.55
CA GLY A 246 19.10 11.49 0.43
C GLY A 246 19.20 10.65 1.70
N HIS A 247 18.63 11.10 2.84
CA HIS A 247 18.54 10.25 4.03
C HIS A 247 17.56 9.10 3.82
N ILE A 248 17.91 7.96 4.41
CA ILE A 248 17.13 6.71 4.33
C ILE A 248 16.33 6.54 5.61
N ILE A 249 15.03 6.30 5.48
CA ILE A 249 14.09 6.07 6.58
C ILE A 249 13.32 4.77 6.37
N PRO A 250 12.81 4.12 7.43
CA PRO A 250 12.14 2.82 7.30
C PRO A 250 10.75 2.91 6.64
N CYS A 251 10.09 4.07 6.66
CA CYS A 251 8.74 4.25 6.13
C CYS A 251 8.49 5.72 5.75
N PRO A 252 7.80 6.00 4.64
CA PRO A 252 7.46 7.38 4.25
C PRO A 252 6.69 8.16 5.32
N SER A 253 5.91 7.48 6.18
CA SER A 253 5.21 8.11 7.31
C SER A 253 6.14 8.62 8.42
N MET A 254 7.42 8.32 8.35
CA MET A 254 8.45 8.78 9.29
C MET A 254 9.31 9.91 8.70
N TRP A 255 8.79 10.59 7.68
CA TRP A 255 9.43 11.73 7.03
C TRP A 255 9.89 12.78 8.04
N GLY A 256 11.14 13.22 7.94
CA GLY A 256 11.74 14.23 8.79
C GLY A 256 12.06 13.81 10.22
N MET A 257 11.67 12.61 10.67
CA MET A 257 11.95 12.12 12.03
C MET A 257 13.40 11.65 12.14
N ARG A 258 14.29 12.50 12.68
CA ARG A 258 15.74 12.22 12.73
C ARG A 258 16.11 10.92 13.43
N ARG A 259 15.38 10.52 14.47
CA ARG A 259 15.64 9.26 15.18
C ARG A 259 15.48 8.00 14.32
N PHE A 260 14.83 8.12 13.16
CA PHE A 260 14.63 7.03 12.21
C PHE A 260 15.54 7.14 10.98
N TYR A 261 16.52 8.03 10.97
CA TYR A 261 17.51 8.09 9.91
C TYR A 261 18.44 6.87 10.02
N LEU A 262 18.36 5.99 9.02
CA LEU A 262 19.14 4.73 8.95
C LEU A 262 20.46 4.89 8.19
N GLY A 263 20.71 6.10 7.68
CA GLY A 263 21.89 6.43 6.90
C GLY A 263 21.56 7.34 5.73
N HIS A 264 22.49 7.44 4.79
CA HIS A 264 22.37 8.29 3.60
C HIS A 264 22.83 7.52 2.36
N ILE A 265 22.22 7.77 1.19
CA ILE A 265 22.49 7.03 -0.06
C ILE A 265 23.97 7.07 -0.48
N THR A 266 24.70 8.15 -0.16
CA THR A 266 26.13 8.28 -0.49
C THR A 266 27.06 7.45 0.38
N GLN A 267 26.63 7.03 1.59
CA GLN A 267 27.48 6.38 2.58
C GLN A 267 27.03 4.96 2.90
N SER A 268 25.73 4.68 2.73
CA SER A 268 25.14 3.40 3.14
C SER A 268 25.22 2.34 2.03
N HIS A 269 24.99 1.09 2.45
CA HIS A 269 24.80 -0.04 1.55
C HIS A 269 23.37 -0.56 1.70
N PRO A 270 22.58 -0.71 0.61
CA PRO A 270 21.16 -1.06 0.70
C PRO A 270 20.90 -2.39 1.43
N LEU A 271 21.77 -3.37 1.26
CA LEU A 271 21.63 -4.68 1.89
C LEU A 271 22.05 -4.71 3.37
N ASN A 272 22.68 -3.65 3.89
CA ASN A 272 23.18 -3.56 5.27
C ASN A 272 22.42 -2.55 6.11
N LEU A 273 21.26 -2.07 5.64
CA LEU A 273 20.43 -1.15 6.41
C LEU A 273 19.92 -1.84 7.68
N GLU A 274 19.86 -1.09 8.76
CA GLU A 274 19.28 -1.57 10.02
C GLU A 274 17.81 -1.98 9.81
N LYS A 275 17.44 -3.12 10.38
CA LYS A 275 16.07 -3.63 10.34
C LYS A 275 15.33 -3.21 11.58
N ILE A 276 14.26 -2.46 11.39
CA ILE A 276 13.39 -2.00 12.47
C ILE A 276 12.28 -3.03 12.71
N LYS A 277 12.18 -3.50 13.94
CA LYS A 277 11.14 -4.45 14.36
C LYS A 277 9.96 -3.74 15.02
N THR A 278 8.79 -4.28 14.85
CA THR A 278 7.62 -3.95 15.69
C THR A 278 7.81 -4.55 17.09
N THR A 279 7.31 -3.88 18.10
CA THR A 279 7.57 -4.20 19.52
C THR A 279 6.30 -4.32 20.35
N ASP A 280 6.44 -4.65 21.62
CA ASP A 280 5.44 -4.63 22.70
C ASP A 280 4.23 -5.54 22.46
N PHE A 281 3.04 -4.96 22.42
CA PHE A 281 1.76 -5.70 22.38
C PHE A 281 1.60 -6.64 21.15
N CYS A 282 2.53 -6.62 20.22
CA CYS A 282 2.57 -7.52 19.08
C CYS A 282 3.35 -8.82 19.37
N GLU A 283 4.22 -8.86 20.35
CA GLU A 283 5.13 -9.99 20.61
C GLU A 283 4.37 -11.28 20.95
N ASP A 284 3.32 -11.18 21.76
CA ASP A 284 2.49 -12.33 22.16
C ASP A 284 1.20 -12.48 21.32
N CYS A 285 1.12 -11.79 20.18
CA CYS A 285 -0.09 -11.80 19.36
C CYS A 285 -0.20 -13.09 18.53
N GLU A 286 -1.29 -13.84 18.69
CA GLU A 286 -1.57 -15.11 17.97
C GLU A 286 -1.55 -15.01 16.44
N ILE A 287 -1.75 -13.79 15.88
CA ILE A 287 -1.71 -13.56 14.44
C ILE A 287 -0.46 -12.79 14.01
N PHE A 288 0.54 -12.62 14.88
CA PHE A 288 1.74 -11.85 14.55
C PHE A 288 2.46 -12.40 13.32
N ALA A 289 2.57 -13.72 13.20
CA ALA A 289 3.17 -14.39 12.05
C ALA A 289 2.50 -14.02 10.70
N PHE A 290 1.24 -13.61 10.72
CA PHE A 290 0.47 -13.20 9.53
C PHE A 290 0.41 -11.69 9.33
N CYS A 291 0.45 -10.93 10.43
CA CYS A 291 0.27 -9.49 10.46
C CYS A 291 1.60 -8.72 10.44
N GLY A 292 2.62 -9.23 11.13
CA GLY A 292 3.91 -8.58 11.31
C GLY A 292 3.87 -7.25 12.09
N GLY A 293 2.73 -6.94 12.76
CA GLY A 293 2.53 -5.69 13.49
C GLY A 293 1.77 -4.62 12.69
N ARG A 294 1.19 -4.95 11.56
CA ARG A 294 0.34 -4.17 10.65
C ARG A 294 1.01 -2.93 10.05
N CYS A 295 1.39 -1.96 10.86
CA CYS A 295 1.96 -0.69 10.44
C CYS A 295 3.10 -0.30 11.38
N LEU A 296 4.32 -0.16 10.83
CA LEU A 296 5.51 0.18 11.61
C LEU A 296 5.32 1.52 12.34
N TYR A 297 4.88 2.54 11.62
CA TYR A 297 4.65 3.87 12.18
C TYR A 297 3.68 3.83 13.37
N ALA A 298 2.51 3.24 13.18
CA ALA A 298 1.52 3.15 14.26
C ALA A 298 2.04 2.36 15.47
N ASN A 299 2.77 1.26 15.23
CA ASN A 299 3.32 0.41 16.30
C ASN A 299 4.38 1.16 17.13
N VAL A 300 5.32 1.84 16.47
CA VAL A 300 6.45 2.52 17.14
C VAL A 300 6.00 3.83 17.79
N MET A 301 5.14 4.61 17.13
CA MET A 301 4.73 5.92 17.63
C MET A 301 3.70 5.85 18.75
N LYS A 302 2.85 4.81 18.79
CA LYS A 302 1.86 4.56 19.86
C LYS A 302 0.94 5.74 20.17
N ARG A 303 0.56 6.49 19.15
CA ARG A 303 -0.20 7.76 19.31
C ARG A 303 -1.71 7.59 19.44
N TRP A 304 -2.23 6.39 19.16
CA TRP A 304 -3.66 6.14 19.23
C TRP A 304 -4.11 5.72 20.65
N PRO A 305 -5.38 5.94 21.00
CA PRO A 305 -5.94 5.31 22.19
C PRO A 305 -5.86 3.78 22.12
N ARG A 306 -5.69 3.12 23.27
CA ARG A 306 -5.61 1.63 23.32
C ARG A 306 -6.82 0.95 22.68
N GLU A 307 -8.00 1.56 22.78
CA GLU A 307 -9.21 1.05 22.15
C GLU A 307 -9.11 1.06 20.62
N ALA A 308 -8.57 2.13 20.03
CA ALA A 308 -8.35 2.22 18.59
C ALA A 308 -7.44 1.11 18.07
N TYR A 309 -6.32 0.83 18.76
CA TYR A 309 -5.46 -0.32 18.43
C TYR A 309 -6.21 -1.64 18.49
N ARG A 310 -7.00 -1.86 19.55
CA ARG A 310 -7.77 -3.10 19.72
C ARG A 310 -8.75 -3.31 18.57
N ILE A 311 -9.48 -2.28 18.16
CA ILE A 311 -10.43 -2.33 17.06
C ILE A 311 -9.72 -2.61 15.74
N VAL A 312 -8.63 -1.89 15.43
CA VAL A 312 -7.85 -2.10 14.21
C VAL A 312 -7.19 -3.48 14.20
N CYS A 313 -6.65 -3.96 15.30
CA CYS A 313 -6.19 -5.36 15.41
C CYS A 313 -7.33 -6.36 15.20
N GLY A 314 -8.53 -6.02 15.65
CA GLY A 314 -9.75 -6.81 15.41
C GLY A 314 -10.09 -6.94 13.93
N THR A 315 -9.88 -5.91 13.11
CA THR A 315 -10.11 -6.01 11.65
C THR A 315 -9.13 -6.99 10.99
N VAL A 316 -7.86 -6.95 11.38
CA VAL A 316 -6.84 -7.89 10.89
C VAL A 316 -7.17 -9.33 11.30
N LYS A 317 -7.53 -9.55 12.57
CA LYS A 317 -7.96 -10.86 13.07
C LYS A 317 -9.17 -11.38 12.29
N ASN A 318 -10.16 -10.52 12.03
CA ASN A 318 -11.35 -10.88 11.25
C ASN A 318 -10.97 -11.34 9.84
N LEU A 319 -10.07 -10.63 9.15
CA LEU A 319 -9.59 -11.00 7.82
C LEU A 319 -8.86 -12.36 7.83
N VAL A 320 -7.88 -12.52 8.73
CA VAL A 320 -7.10 -13.76 8.85
C VAL A 320 -8.01 -14.96 9.16
N ASN A 321 -8.94 -14.80 10.09
CA ASN A 321 -9.86 -15.88 10.47
C ASN A 321 -10.85 -16.20 9.33
N ALA A 322 -11.37 -15.20 8.63
CA ALA A 322 -12.24 -15.43 7.47
C ALA A 322 -11.53 -16.27 6.39
N LEU A 323 -10.27 -15.95 6.08
CA LEU A 323 -9.47 -16.72 5.10
C LEU A 323 -9.12 -18.13 5.63
N ARG A 324 -8.80 -18.29 6.93
CA ARG A 324 -8.60 -19.61 7.53
C ARG A 324 -9.82 -20.50 7.39
N CYS A 325 -11.04 -19.97 7.60
CA CYS A 325 -12.27 -20.73 7.46
C CYS A 325 -12.50 -21.27 6.03
N VAL A 326 -12.07 -20.56 5.01
CA VAL A 326 -12.26 -20.97 3.61
C VAL A 326 -11.05 -21.71 3.03
N LEU A 327 -9.92 -21.74 3.73
CA LEU A 327 -8.68 -22.38 3.27
C LEU A 327 -8.89 -23.82 2.76
N PRO A 328 -9.60 -24.71 3.47
CA PRO A 328 -9.83 -26.08 2.97
C PRO A 328 -10.58 -26.12 1.62
N LYS A 329 -11.46 -25.14 1.37
CA LYS A 329 -12.16 -25.05 0.08
C LYS A 329 -11.21 -24.63 -1.04
N ILE A 330 -10.28 -23.70 -0.76
CA ILE A 330 -9.27 -23.24 -1.73
C ILE A 330 -8.29 -24.37 -2.04
N GLU A 331 -7.81 -25.09 -1.04
CA GLU A 331 -6.95 -26.27 -1.20
C GLU A 331 -7.62 -27.33 -2.08
N LYS A 332 -8.90 -27.59 -1.86
CA LYS A 332 -9.66 -28.52 -2.67
C LYS A 332 -9.79 -28.06 -4.13
N ALA A 333 -10.00 -26.77 -4.37
CA ALA A 333 -10.05 -26.22 -5.73
C ALA A 333 -8.70 -26.39 -6.47
N LEU A 334 -7.56 -26.19 -5.76
CA LEU A 334 -6.22 -26.48 -6.27
C LEU A 334 -6.02 -27.97 -6.57
N GLN A 335 -6.39 -28.85 -5.65
CA GLN A 335 -6.30 -30.32 -5.84
C GLN A 335 -7.13 -30.81 -7.03
N MET A 336 -8.27 -30.19 -7.28
CA MET A 336 -9.15 -30.49 -8.42
C MET A 336 -8.72 -29.82 -9.73
N ASN A 337 -7.62 -29.04 -9.72
CA ASN A 337 -7.14 -28.24 -10.85
C ASN A 337 -8.19 -27.26 -11.41
N ILE A 338 -9.10 -26.76 -10.58
CA ILE A 338 -10.06 -25.68 -10.94
C ILE A 338 -9.28 -24.38 -11.12
N VAL A 339 -8.32 -24.15 -10.26
CA VAL A 339 -7.33 -23.05 -10.32
C VAL A 339 -5.93 -23.61 -10.08
N LYS A 340 -4.91 -22.83 -10.46
CA LYS A 340 -3.50 -23.22 -10.32
C LYS A 340 -2.80 -22.35 -9.28
N PRO A 341 -1.68 -22.83 -8.67
CA PRO A 341 -0.89 -22.00 -7.73
C PRO A 341 -0.45 -20.66 -8.34
N GLU A 342 -0.14 -20.62 -9.63
CA GLU A 342 0.29 -19.43 -10.35
C GLU A 342 -0.79 -18.35 -10.41
N ASP A 343 -2.07 -18.70 -10.36
CA ASP A 343 -3.19 -17.76 -10.36
C ASP A 343 -3.20 -16.86 -9.10
N PHE A 344 -2.54 -17.30 -8.03
CA PHE A 344 -2.39 -16.57 -6.77
C PHE A 344 -1.11 -15.73 -6.70
N ASN A 345 -0.28 -15.73 -7.76
CA ASN A 345 0.95 -14.95 -7.77
C ASN A 345 0.67 -13.45 -7.78
N PHE A 346 1.44 -12.72 -6.98
CA PHE A 346 1.41 -11.27 -6.89
C PHE A 346 2.81 -10.73 -6.52
N LEU A 347 3.07 -9.45 -6.78
CA LEU A 347 4.32 -8.82 -6.41
C LEU A 347 4.26 -8.35 -4.96
N GLU A 348 5.09 -8.93 -4.10
CA GLU A 348 5.25 -8.47 -2.71
C GLU A 348 6.10 -7.20 -2.63
N PHE A 349 5.93 -6.48 -1.53
CA PHE A 349 6.70 -5.26 -1.21
C PHE A 349 6.61 -4.17 -2.27
N ASN A 350 5.48 -4.08 -2.95
CA ASN A 350 5.22 -3.07 -3.98
C ASN A 350 4.86 -1.67 -3.41
N GLY A 351 5.07 -1.45 -2.12
CA GLY A 351 4.83 -0.19 -1.42
C GLY A 351 3.39 0.03 -0.94
N CYS A 352 2.42 -0.69 -1.48
CA CYS A 352 1.01 -0.51 -1.08
C CYS A 352 0.47 -1.63 -0.17
N GLU A 353 1.20 -2.71 0.01
CA GLU A 353 0.75 -3.91 0.72
C GLU A 353 0.77 -3.76 2.26
N ILE A 354 -0.13 -2.99 2.80
CA ILE A 354 -0.41 -2.98 4.23
C ILE A 354 -1.60 -3.89 4.52
N ILE A 355 -1.55 -4.70 5.58
CA ILE A 355 -2.71 -5.50 5.99
C ILE A 355 -3.78 -4.58 6.60
N PRO A 356 -4.99 -4.53 6.05
CA PRO A 356 -6.01 -3.57 6.46
C PRO A 356 -6.69 -3.88 7.79
#